data_c73bdeea51ea0e5deff7724bb8c0065b
#
_entry.id   c73bdeea51ea0e5deff7724bb8c0065b
#
_cell.length_a   1.000
_cell.length_b   1.000
_cell.length_c   1.000
_cell.angle_alpha   90.00
_cell.angle_beta   90.00
_cell.angle_gamma   90.00
#
_symmetry.space_group_name_H-M   'P 1'
#
loop_
_entity.id
_entity.type
_entity.pdbx_description
1 polymer ?
#
loop_
_entity_poly.entity_id
_entity_poly.type
_entity_poly.pdbx_seq_one_letter_code
_entity_poly.pdbx_strand_id
1 'polypeptide(L)'
;MKLFDRLFKSSNDLVEIATQYLFGLGGKDVNLKMAHQYLVLAAKKGNVNAVSTLELFFKPGTDELCSKMNNGFEALRQLRLAVEAGDPAACFLYGIGKLRDDADDYMYHKGLNWVKHSAEMKYAPAMYAYGFELLHGKRIQKDEHQAKELFKSAAEQGDVKSIRILDSLGETVLAHKYANIFASKNQPDAVATLAYIKLNDKCYNEAISLFERAAELGDKEAMFNIAVIYDNGEICNKDPYKAAMWYQRAAESGDAQAMDNLAFLLEKGPEEMRNEKAAFEWYIKAAENGLAGAWNDVATCYKRGVGVPQSFDKAKEYYLKAAESDNPERAYYNLFLLYTDGIATSSNTKEALHWLRKAAEMGVPEACWHLGMHYRIGIGVEQDLAQAFRWFNLAAEKEYPNAMYEVGQMYLSGTVVEKDHKKGYEYLRKASKYLPEAMGRLGHCYSNGLGCPQDYTKALDCYTIAANAGNAEAQYDLGICYRRGEGVPQDFSKAIEWYEKAIEQGHTGAMVNYAILLDNGIGVEQDNQKAFELYKKAAEADNYQAQFCLGDMYFQGRYVSQDYTEAIKWFSLAAQKGEPDSIFHLAICYADGLGVERDIHQAIKLFYAAADLGWQPAIEVINQNRLPRPE
;
A
#
# COMPACT_ATOMS: atom_id res chain seq x y z
N MET A 1 -16.62 -36.43 -3.72
CA MET A 1 -16.22 -35.20 -4.42
C MET A 1 -17.00 -34.05 -3.81
N LYS A 2 -16.32 -33.06 -3.22
CA LYS A 2 -16.99 -31.92 -2.60
C LYS A 2 -17.70 -31.11 -3.69
N LEU A 3 -18.91 -30.62 -3.43
CA LEU A 3 -19.69 -29.78 -4.35
C LEU A 3 -18.88 -28.59 -4.85
N PHE A 4 -18.00 -28.09 -4.00
CA PHE A 4 -17.00 -27.05 -4.24
C PHE A 4 -16.07 -27.36 -5.44
N ASP A 5 -15.48 -28.55 -5.48
CA ASP A 5 -14.57 -28.93 -6.59
C ASP A 5 -15.28 -29.04 -7.93
N ARG A 6 -16.58 -29.30 -7.91
CA ARG A 6 -17.41 -29.40 -9.14
C ARG A 6 -17.64 -28.06 -9.82
N LEU A 7 -17.77 -27.00 -9.02
CA LEU A 7 -18.23 -25.70 -9.50
C LEU A 7 -17.07 -24.72 -9.76
N PHE A 8 -15.93 -24.85 -9.03
CA PHE A 8 -15.05 -23.72 -8.81
C PHE A 8 -13.55 -23.92 -9.14
N LYS A 9 -13.10 -25.12 -9.47
CA LYS A 9 -11.72 -25.34 -9.89
C LYS A 9 -11.57 -25.23 -11.40
N SER A 10 -10.44 -24.65 -11.85
CA SER A 10 -10.12 -24.61 -13.27
C SER A 10 -10.01 -26.02 -13.84
N SER A 11 -10.12 -26.16 -15.15
CA SER A 11 -10.00 -27.47 -15.78
C SER A 11 -8.61 -28.10 -15.55
N ASN A 12 -7.56 -27.28 -15.43
CA ASN A 12 -6.20 -27.71 -15.14
C ASN A 12 -6.05 -28.15 -13.68
N ASP A 13 -6.61 -27.41 -12.71
CA ASP A 13 -6.61 -27.82 -11.29
C ASP A 13 -7.32 -29.15 -11.09
N LEU A 14 -8.41 -29.38 -11.85
CA LEU A 14 -9.15 -30.63 -11.80
C LEU A 14 -8.34 -31.81 -12.32
N VAL A 15 -7.52 -31.59 -13.36
CA VAL A 15 -6.57 -32.60 -13.87
C VAL A 15 -5.49 -32.85 -12.84
N GLU A 16 -4.95 -31.82 -12.21
CA GLU A 16 -3.94 -31.95 -11.16
C GLU A 16 -4.46 -32.75 -9.97
N ILE A 17 -5.67 -32.42 -9.49
CA ILE A 17 -6.31 -33.16 -8.40
C ILE A 17 -6.60 -34.61 -8.80
N ALA A 18 -7.05 -34.83 -10.04
CA ALA A 18 -7.22 -36.15 -10.58
C ALA A 18 -5.90 -36.94 -10.57
N THR A 19 -4.81 -36.31 -10.98
CA THR A 19 -3.46 -36.89 -10.94
C THR A 19 -3.04 -37.23 -9.52
N GLN A 20 -3.33 -36.36 -8.54
CA GLN A 20 -3.08 -36.65 -7.13
C GLN A 20 -3.84 -37.90 -6.65
N TYR A 21 -5.10 -38.07 -7.04
CA TYR A 21 -5.88 -39.28 -6.70
C TYR A 21 -5.49 -40.51 -7.52
N LEU A 22 -5.01 -40.34 -8.76
CA LEU A 22 -4.47 -41.46 -9.58
C LEU A 22 -3.21 -42.08 -8.98
N PHE A 23 -2.34 -41.23 -8.41
CA PHE A 23 -1.01 -41.62 -8.02
C PHE A 23 -0.73 -41.55 -6.50
N GLY A 24 -1.73 -41.22 -5.69
CA GLY A 24 -1.55 -41.09 -4.23
C GLY A 24 -0.63 -39.94 -3.84
N LEU A 25 -0.64 -38.83 -4.56
CA LEU A 25 0.22 -37.70 -4.36
C LEU A 25 -0.41 -36.64 -3.43
N GLY A 26 0.42 -35.82 -2.78
CA GLY A 26 -0.05 -34.73 -1.92
C GLY A 26 -0.83 -35.19 -0.69
N GLY A 27 -0.44 -36.33 -0.09
CA GLY A 27 -1.09 -36.89 1.10
C GLY A 27 -2.48 -37.49 0.85
N LYS A 28 -2.85 -37.70 -0.43
CA LYS A 28 -4.11 -38.36 -0.81
C LYS A 28 -3.87 -39.84 -1.09
N ASP A 29 -4.77 -40.67 -0.59
CA ASP A 29 -4.79 -42.09 -0.99
C ASP A 29 -5.16 -42.23 -2.45
N VAL A 30 -4.65 -43.28 -3.11
CA VAL A 30 -5.05 -43.61 -4.49
C VAL A 30 -6.54 -43.91 -4.53
N ASN A 31 -7.29 -43.14 -5.33
CA ASN A 31 -8.74 -43.29 -5.45
C ASN A 31 -9.18 -43.04 -6.89
N LEU A 32 -9.33 -44.13 -7.65
CA LEU A 32 -9.69 -44.09 -9.05
C LEU A 32 -11.06 -43.47 -9.33
N LYS A 33 -12.02 -43.74 -8.45
CA LYS A 33 -13.37 -43.16 -8.57
C LYS A 33 -13.35 -41.65 -8.47
N MET A 34 -12.53 -41.11 -7.52
CA MET A 34 -12.33 -39.66 -7.40
C MET A 34 -11.56 -39.11 -8.59
N ALA A 35 -10.48 -39.77 -9.01
CA ALA A 35 -9.71 -39.35 -10.19
C ALA A 35 -10.58 -39.28 -11.45
N HIS A 36 -11.37 -40.33 -11.74
CA HIS A 36 -12.30 -40.36 -12.87
C HIS A 36 -13.31 -39.20 -12.78
N GLN A 37 -13.91 -38.95 -11.60
CA GLN A 37 -14.87 -37.86 -11.46
C GLN A 37 -14.24 -36.48 -11.73
N TYR A 38 -13.01 -36.24 -11.28
CA TYR A 38 -12.30 -34.99 -11.57
C TYR A 38 -11.92 -34.86 -13.04
N LEU A 39 -11.46 -35.94 -13.67
CA LEU A 39 -11.17 -35.95 -15.13
C LEU A 39 -12.40 -35.70 -15.98
N VAL A 40 -13.54 -36.37 -15.67
CA VAL A 40 -14.80 -36.11 -16.37
C VAL A 40 -15.24 -34.66 -16.22
N LEU A 41 -15.04 -34.08 -15.04
CA LEU A 41 -15.38 -32.70 -14.82
C LEU A 41 -14.45 -31.75 -15.60
N ALA A 42 -13.14 -32.03 -15.60
CA ALA A 42 -12.17 -31.28 -16.39
C ALA A 42 -12.45 -31.38 -17.90
N ALA A 43 -12.77 -32.56 -18.39
CA ALA A 43 -13.13 -32.78 -19.79
C ALA A 43 -14.42 -32.03 -20.18
N LYS A 44 -15.43 -31.99 -19.30
CA LYS A 44 -16.65 -31.18 -19.48
C LYS A 44 -16.38 -29.68 -19.51
N LYS A 45 -15.28 -29.23 -18.88
CA LYS A 45 -14.79 -27.86 -18.95
C LYS A 45 -13.83 -27.62 -20.13
N GLY A 46 -13.77 -28.52 -21.09
CA GLY A 46 -13.00 -28.38 -22.34
C GLY A 46 -11.50 -28.73 -22.22
N ASN A 47 -11.06 -29.39 -21.14
CA ASN A 47 -9.67 -29.79 -21.01
C ASN A 47 -9.35 -31.02 -21.84
N VAL A 48 -8.55 -30.82 -22.90
CA VAL A 48 -8.15 -31.87 -23.84
C VAL A 48 -7.30 -32.97 -23.16
N ASN A 49 -6.43 -32.59 -22.24
CA ASN A 49 -5.62 -33.55 -21.48
C ASN A 49 -6.48 -34.45 -20.58
N ALA A 50 -7.59 -33.91 -20.04
CA ALA A 50 -8.53 -34.71 -19.27
C ALA A 50 -9.27 -35.73 -20.15
N VAL A 51 -9.60 -35.35 -21.38
CA VAL A 51 -10.24 -36.26 -22.37
C VAL A 51 -9.26 -37.38 -22.70
N SER A 52 -8.02 -37.06 -23.05
CA SER A 52 -6.99 -38.06 -23.38
C SER A 52 -6.71 -38.98 -22.18
N THR A 53 -6.67 -38.41 -20.96
CA THR A 53 -6.47 -39.20 -19.74
C THR A 53 -7.66 -40.12 -19.44
N LEU A 54 -8.91 -39.66 -19.70
CA LEU A 54 -10.11 -40.50 -19.59
C LEU A 54 -10.10 -41.64 -20.61
N GLU A 55 -9.73 -41.36 -21.86
CA GLU A 55 -9.61 -42.39 -22.91
C GLU A 55 -8.53 -43.40 -22.57
N LEU A 56 -7.43 -42.95 -21.94
CA LEU A 56 -6.29 -43.80 -21.57
C LEU A 56 -6.59 -44.71 -20.37
N PHE A 57 -7.23 -44.18 -19.33
CA PHE A 57 -7.44 -44.87 -18.04
C PHE A 57 -8.83 -45.43 -17.90
N PHE A 58 -9.82 -44.85 -18.59
CA PHE A 58 -11.25 -45.12 -18.40
C PHE A 58 -11.94 -45.22 -19.75
N LYS A 59 -11.65 -46.27 -20.56
CA LYS A 59 -12.29 -46.49 -21.87
C LYS A 59 -13.81 -46.39 -21.78
N PRO A 60 -14.53 -45.94 -22.85
CA PRO A 60 -15.97 -45.91 -22.86
C PRO A 60 -16.55 -47.31 -22.55
N GLY A 61 -17.35 -47.40 -21.47
CA GLY A 61 -17.91 -48.65 -20.97
C GLY A 61 -17.30 -49.17 -19.69
N THR A 62 -16.26 -48.49 -19.12
CA THR A 62 -15.58 -48.91 -17.87
C THR A 62 -16.22 -48.38 -16.59
N ASP A 63 -17.37 -47.70 -16.65
CA ASP A 63 -18.09 -47.27 -15.44
C ASP A 63 -18.42 -48.46 -14.53
N GLU A 64 -18.66 -49.61 -15.10
CA GLU A 64 -18.86 -50.87 -14.37
C GLU A 64 -17.57 -51.45 -13.78
N LEU A 65 -16.42 -51.24 -14.45
CA LEU A 65 -15.09 -51.62 -13.93
C LEU A 65 -14.66 -50.71 -12.78
N CYS A 66 -14.86 -49.39 -12.90
CA CYS A 66 -14.55 -48.41 -11.84
C CYS A 66 -15.34 -48.65 -10.56
N SER A 67 -16.57 -49.18 -10.66
CA SER A 67 -17.37 -49.55 -9.49
C SER A 67 -16.86 -50.80 -8.75
N LYS A 68 -16.09 -51.66 -9.43
CA LYS A 68 -15.54 -52.93 -8.93
C LYS A 68 -14.07 -52.83 -8.48
N MET A 69 -13.37 -51.75 -8.86
CA MET A 69 -11.94 -51.58 -8.57
C MET A 69 -11.69 -50.69 -7.35
N ASN A 70 -11.56 -51.31 -6.20
CA ASN A 70 -11.20 -50.64 -4.96
C ASN A 70 -9.68 -50.49 -4.77
N ASN A 71 -8.84 -50.71 -5.78
CA ASN A 71 -7.41 -50.78 -5.65
C ASN A 71 -6.66 -49.84 -6.62
N GLY A 72 -5.98 -48.83 -6.08
CA GLY A 72 -5.06 -47.95 -6.81
C GLY A 72 -3.92 -48.67 -7.53
N PHE A 73 -3.71 -49.94 -7.24
CA PHE A 73 -2.75 -50.81 -7.92
C PHE A 73 -3.10 -51.03 -9.39
N GLU A 74 -4.36 -51.07 -9.73
CA GLU A 74 -4.76 -51.41 -11.12
C GLU A 74 -4.65 -50.20 -12.06
N ALA A 75 -4.87 -48.96 -11.59
CA ALA A 75 -4.62 -47.78 -12.44
C ALA A 75 -3.12 -47.61 -12.71
N LEU A 76 -2.31 -47.79 -11.71
CA LEU A 76 -0.85 -47.79 -11.91
C LEU A 76 -0.39 -48.91 -12.84
N ARG A 77 -1.06 -50.07 -12.78
CA ARG A 77 -0.81 -51.20 -13.68
C ARG A 77 -1.23 -50.86 -15.12
N GLN A 78 -2.39 -50.28 -15.31
CA GLN A 78 -2.88 -49.89 -16.65
C GLN A 78 -2.00 -48.76 -17.22
N LEU A 79 -1.61 -47.76 -16.42
CA LEU A 79 -0.65 -46.75 -16.84
C LEU A 79 0.71 -47.38 -17.23
N ARG A 80 1.22 -48.32 -16.44
CA ARG A 80 2.46 -49.02 -16.77
C ARG A 80 2.35 -49.83 -18.08
N LEU A 81 1.22 -50.53 -18.27
CA LEU A 81 0.97 -51.27 -19.52
C LEU A 81 0.89 -50.31 -20.72
N ALA A 82 0.27 -49.15 -20.58
CA ALA A 82 0.21 -48.15 -21.64
C ALA A 82 1.58 -47.52 -21.91
N VAL A 83 2.40 -47.30 -20.84
CA VAL A 83 3.79 -46.85 -20.94
C VAL A 83 4.64 -47.92 -21.64
N GLU A 84 4.50 -49.22 -21.30
CA GLU A 84 5.18 -50.34 -21.89
C GLU A 84 4.77 -50.54 -23.35
N ALA A 85 3.51 -50.22 -23.69
CA ALA A 85 2.98 -50.19 -25.06
C ALA A 85 3.47 -48.99 -25.88
N GLY A 86 4.21 -48.06 -25.27
CA GLY A 86 4.74 -46.89 -25.96
C GLY A 86 3.73 -45.80 -26.23
N ASP A 87 2.67 -45.69 -25.42
CA ASP A 87 1.71 -44.57 -25.56
C ASP A 87 2.32 -43.24 -25.10
N PRO A 88 2.42 -42.21 -25.99
CA PRO A 88 3.08 -40.97 -25.68
C PRO A 88 2.41 -40.18 -24.53
N ALA A 89 1.07 -40.18 -24.45
CA ALA A 89 0.35 -39.50 -23.41
C ALA A 89 0.55 -40.19 -22.04
N ALA A 90 0.59 -41.55 -22.04
CA ALA A 90 0.89 -42.31 -20.82
C ALA A 90 2.32 -42.06 -20.30
N CYS A 91 3.29 -42.04 -21.21
CA CYS A 91 4.69 -41.70 -20.87
C CYS A 91 4.80 -40.30 -20.28
N PHE A 92 4.10 -39.33 -20.85
CA PHE A 92 4.05 -37.95 -20.34
C PHE A 92 3.44 -37.89 -18.95
N LEU A 93 2.23 -38.47 -18.77
CA LEU A 93 1.53 -38.46 -17.46
C LEU A 93 2.35 -39.17 -16.37
N TYR A 94 2.97 -40.29 -16.69
CA TYR A 94 3.83 -41.01 -15.77
C TYR A 94 5.08 -40.21 -15.40
N GLY A 95 5.65 -39.45 -16.35
CA GLY A 95 6.80 -38.58 -16.16
C GLY A 95 6.46 -37.35 -15.34
N ILE A 96 5.42 -36.58 -15.75
CA ILE A 96 5.04 -35.31 -15.11
C ILE A 96 4.64 -35.49 -13.64
N GLY A 97 4.03 -36.63 -13.29
CA GLY A 97 3.68 -36.95 -11.91
C GLY A 97 4.88 -37.10 -10.96
N LYS A 98 6.09 -37.16 -11.52
CA LYS A 98 7.38 -37.26 -10.77
C LYS A 98 8.19 -35.97 -10.80
N LEU A 99 7.85 -35.02 -11.68
CA LEU A 99 8.48 -33.70 -11.78
C LEU A 99 7.90 -32.76 -10.73
N ARG A 100 8.22 -33.00 -9.45
CA ARG A 100 7.78 -32.16 -8.35
C ARG A 100 8.97 -31.41 -7.77
N ASP A 101 8.74 -30.21 -7.26
CA ASP A 101 9.79 -29.39 -6.64
C ASP A 101 10.36 -30.06 -5.36
N ASP A 102 9.55 -30.86 -4.66
CA ASP A 102 9.90 -31.62 -3.46
C ASP A 102 10.45 -33.04 -3.75
N ALA A 103 10.47 -33.48 -5.01
CA ALA A 103 11.03 -34.78 -5.38
C ALA A 103 12.55 -34.82 -5.22
N ASP A 104 13.08 -35.97 -4.78
CA ASP A 104 14.53 -36.21 -4.83
C ASP A 104 15.05 -36.21 -6.29
N ASP A 105 16.33 -35.93 -6.46
CA ASP A 105 16.94 -35.82 -7.79
C ASP A 105 16.79 -37.10 -8.64
N TYR A 106 16.81 -38.26 -8.00
CA TYR A 106 16.62 -39.53 -8.70
C TYR A 106 15.23 -39.66 -9.29
N MET A 107 14.20 -39.37 -8.51
CA MET A 107 12.80 -39.44 -8.96
C MET A 107 12.49 -38.37 -10.00
N TYR A 108 13.03 -37.16 -9.82
CA TYR A 108 12.92 -36.07 -10.79
C TYR A 108 13.51 -36.48 -12.16
N HIS A 109 14.76 -36.92 -12.19
CA HIS A 109 15.41 -37.34 -13.44
C HIS A 109 14.72 -38.55 -14.10
N LYS A 110 14.20 -39.48 -13.29
CA LYS A 110 13.40 -40.60 -13.80
C LYS A 110 12.10 -40.13 -14.45
N GLY A 111 11.41 -39.13 -13.84
CA GLY A 111 10.24 -38.50 -14.41
C GLY A 111 10.57 -37.77 -15.71
N LEU A 112 11.64 -36.98 -15.67
CA LEU A 112 12.08 -36.21 -16.84
C LEU A 112 12.46 -37.09 -18.04
N ASN A 113 13.06 -38.26 -17.82
CA ASN A 113 13.35 -39.19 -18.89
C ASN A 113 12.07 -39.69 -19.59
N TRP A 114 10.98 -39.90 -18.87
CA TRP A 114 9.70 -40.28 -19.46
C TRP A 114 9.08 -39.12 -20.23
N VAL A 115 9.15 -37.90 -19.71
CA VAL A 115 8.68 -36.70 -20.43
C VAL A 115 9.50 -36.49 -21.70
N LYS A 116 10.81 -36.63 -21.63
CA LYS A 116 11.72 -36.60 -22.79
C LYS A 116 11.35 -37.65 -23.82
N HIS A 117 11.14 -38.90 -23.41
CA HIS A 117 10.75 -40.00 -24.32
C HIS A 117 9.42 -39.70 -25.02
N SER A 118 8.41 -39.19 -24.29
CA SER A 118 7.13 -38.75 -24.86
C SER A 118 7.31 -37.58 -25.84
N ALA A 119 8.24 -36.65 -25.55
CA ALA A 119 8.55 -35.54 -26.46
C ALA A 119 9.24 -36.05 -27.75
N GLU A 120 10.12 -37.05 -27.67
CA GLU A 120 10.72 -37.70 -28.81
C GLU A 120 9.66 -38.40 -29.70
N MET A 121 8.56 -38.88 -29.11
CA MET A 121 7.39 -39.40 -29.83
C MET A 121 6.49 -38.29 -30.38
N LYS A 122 6.92 -37.03 -30.32
CA LYS A 122 6.22 -35.84 -30.83
C LYS A 122 4.86 -35.55 -30.17
N TYR A 123 4.72 -35.87 -28.90
CA TYR A 123 3.53 -35.48 -28.14
C TYR A 123 3.67 -34.01 -27.67
N ALA A 124 2.79 -33.14 -28.17
CA ALA A 124 2.92 -31.69 -28.00
C ALA A 124 3.03 -31.25 -26.51
N PRO A 125 2.19 -31.74 -25.56
CA PRO A 125 2.33 -31.38 -24.16
C PRO A 125 3.68 -31.80 -23.54
N ALA A 126 4.25 -32.92 -23.98
CA ALA A 126 5.56 -33.38 -23.51
C ALA A 126 6.70 -32.55 -24.11
N MET A 127 6.61 -32.18 -25.38
CA MET A 127 7.55 -31.27 -26.02
C MET A 127 7.58 -29.90 -25.32
N TYR A 128 6.40 -29.36 -24.98
CA TYR A 128 6.30 -28.16 -24.19
C TYR A 128 6.99 -28.31 -22.82
N ALA A 129 6.62 -29.34 -22.05
CA ALA A 129 7.13 -29.54 -20.70
C ALA A 129 8.65 -29.77 -20.69
N TYR A 130 9.18 -30.60 -21.59
CA TYR A 130 10.62 -30.85 -21.69
C TYR A 130 11.37 -29.60 -22.18
N GLY A 131 10.82 -28.88 -23.13
CA GLY A 131 11.37 -27.60 -23.60
C GLY A 131 11.43 -26.56 -22.48
N PHE A 132 10.41 -26.52 -21.63
CA PHE A 132 10.37 -25.61 -20.47
C PHE A 132 11.47 -25.94 -19.46
N GLU A 133 11.71 -27.23 -19.16
CA GLU A 133 12.80 -27.65 -18.27
C GLU A 133 14.19 -27.30 -18.86
N LEU A 134 14.39 -27.51 -20.16
CA LEU A 134 15.63 -27.14 -20.86
C LEU A 134 15.86 -25.63 -20.89
N LEU A 135 14.81 -24.83 -21.01
CA LEU A 135 14.90 -23.38 -21.05
C LEU A 135 15.34 -22.80 -19.69
N HIS A 136 14.80 -23.33 -18.59
CA HIS A 136 15.06 -22.80 -17.24
C HIS A 136 16.31 -23.39 -16.59
N GLY A 137 16.65 -24.64 -16.89
CA GLY A 137 17.87 -25.29 -16.42
C GLY A 137 17.97 -25.43 -14.90
N LYS A 138 16.85 -25.60 -14.17
CA LYS A 138 16.85 -25.66 -12.70
C LYS A 138 17.59 -26.91 -12.17
N ARG A 139 17.32 -28.08 -12.74
CA ARG A 139 17.90 -29.39 -12.34
C ARG A 139 18.53 -30.14 -13.50
N ILE A 140 18.58 -29.55 -14.70
CA ILE A 140 19.27 -30.08 -15.88
C ILE A 140 20.08 -28.97 -16.54
N GLN A 141 21.01 -29.36 -17.40
CA GLN A 141 21.79 -28.41 -18.18
C GLN A 141 20.84 -27.60 -19.11
N LYS A 142 20.93 -26.28 -19.04
CA LYS A 142 20.18 -25.39 -19.91
C LYS A 142 20.59 -25.61 -21.37
N ASP A 143 19.57 -25.79 -22.24
CA ASP A 143 19.75 -25.87 -23.69
C ASP A 143 18.60 -25.09 -24.36
N GLU A 144 18.83 -23.82 -24.59
CA GLU A 144 17.85 -22.91 -25.19
C GLU A 144 17.56 -23.27 -26.67
N HIS A 145 18.56 -23.77 -27.38
CA HIS A 145 18.39 -24.17 -28.78
C HIS A 145 17.46 -25.36 -28.90
N GLN A 146 17.71 -26.44 -28.12
CA GLN A 146 16.83 -27.61 -28.12
C GLN A 146 15.43 -27.27 -27.61
N ALA A 147 15.32 -26.40 -26.60
CA ALA A 147 14.03 -25.91 -26.10
C ALA A 147 13.22 -25.21 -27.22
N LYS A 148 13.84 -24.32 -27.99
CA LYS A 148 13.20 -23.64 -29.12
C LYS A 148 12.68 -24.61 -30.18
N GLU A 149 13.46 -25.61 -30.55
CA GLU A 149 13.04 -26.62 -31.53
C GLU A 149 11.84 -27.46 -31.05
N LEU A 150 11.82 -27.79 -29.76
CA LEU A 150 10.68 -28.48 -29.14
C LEU A 150 9.42 -27.60 -29.14
N PHE A 151 9.55 -26.32 -28.78
CA PHE A 151 8.41 -25.39 -28.82
C PHE A 151 7.91 -25.17 -30.24
N LYS A 152 8.79 -25.09 -31.26
CA LYS A 152 8.38 -25.02 -32.67
C LYS A 152 7.55 -26.24 -33.06
N SER A 153 8.03 -27.42 -32.75
CA SER A 153 7.34 -28.68 -33.07
C SER A 153 6.00 -28.83 -32.33
N ALA A 154 5.91 -28.38 -31.09
CA ALA A 154 4.65 -28.36 -30.34
C ALA A 154 3.67 -27.31 -30.88
N ALA A 155 4.15 -26.11 -31.22
CA ALA A 155 3.37 -25.03 -31.80
C ALA A 155 2.77 -25.43 -33.19
N GLU A 156 3.51 -26.21 -33.99
CA GLU A 156 3.01 -26.77 -35.25
C GLU A 156 1.76 -27.66 -35.06
N GLN A 157 1.63 -28.27 -33.91
CA GLN A 157 0.48 -29.10 -33.53
C GLN A 157 -0.64 -28.31 -32.84
N GLY A 158 -0.45 -26.99 -32.62
CA GLY A 158 -1.42 -26.10 -31.99
C GLY A 158 -1.28 -25.95 -30.49
N ASP A 159 -0.14 -26.31 -29.91
CA ASP A 159 0.11 -26.03 -28.50
C ASP A 159 0.28 -24.52 -28.26
N VAL A 160 -0.76 -23.88 -27.75
CA VAL A 160 -0.81 -22.42 -27.54
C VAL A 160 0.22 -21.92 -26.53
N LYS A 161 0.60 -22.75 -25.56
CA LYS A 161 1.65 -22.40 -24.57
C LYS A 161 3.00 -22.28 -25.25
N SER A 162 3.32 -23.19 -26.15
CA SER A 162 4.53 -23.14 -26.96
C SER A 162 4.54 -21.94 -27.90
N ILE A 163 3.39 -21.57 -28.48
CA ILE A 163 3.28 -20.37 -29.31
C ILE A 163 3.60 -19.10 -28.49
N ARG A 164 3.05 -18.96 -27.27
CA ARG A 164 3.33 -17.82 -26.37
C ARG A 164 4.80 -17.75 -25.97
N ILE A 165 5.44 -18.89 -25.68
CA ILE A 165 6.87 -18.93 -25.34
C ILE A 165 7.73 -18.56 -26.55
N LEU A 166 7.43 -19.02 -27.75
CA LEU A 166 8.16 -18.62 -28.95
C LEU A 166 8.13 -17.12 -29.17
N ASP A 167 7.00 -16.46 -28.93
CA ASP A 167 6.89 -15.02 -28.99
C ASP A 167 7.82 -14.35 -27.98
N SER A 168 7.81 -14.81 -26.73
CA SER A 168 8.67 -14.28 -25.66
C SER A 168 10.17 -14.51 -25.89
N LEU A 169 10.54 -15.54 -26.65
CA LEU A 169 11.92 -15.86 -27.04
C LEU A 169 12.38 -15.13 -28.32
N GLY A 170 11.55 -14.22 -28.87
CA GLY A 170 11.85 -13.44 -30.06
C GLY A 170 11.57 -14.15 -31.40
N GLU A 171 10.98 -15.35 -31.39
CA GLU A 171 10.54 -16.08 -32.60
C GLU A 171 9.15 -15.58 -33.07
N THR A 172 8.98 -14.28 -33.06
CA THR A 172 7.68 -13.60 -33.28
C THR A 172 7.02 -13.97 -34.60
N VAL A 173 7.77 -14.07 -35.70
CA VAL A 173 7.24 -14.44 -37.02
C VAL A 173 6.59 -15.84 -37.01
N LEU A 174 7.22 -16.79 -36.33
CA LEU A 174 6.71 -18.16 -36.19
C LEU A 174 5.51 -18.21 -35.25
N ALA A 175 5.57 -17.50 -34.13
CA ALA A 175 4.47 -17.37 -33.19
C ALA A 175 3.21 -16.78 -33.88
N HIS A 176 3.37 -15.69 -34.62
CA HIS A 176 2.30 -15.10 -35.43
C HIS A 176 1.72 -16.08 -36.46
N LYS A 177 2.59 -16.81 -37.18
CA LYS A 177 2.15 -17.79 -38.18
C LYS A 177 1.25 -18.84 -37.56
N TYR A 178 1.71 -19.48 -36.48
CA TYR A 178 0.94 -20.55 -35.85
C TYR A 178 -0.31 -20.02 -35.14
N ALA A 179 -0.21 -18.90 -34.43
CA ALA A 179 -1.36 -18.27 -33.78
C ALA A 179 -2.48 -17.95 -34.84
N ASN A 180 -2.11 -17.38 -35.98
CA ASN A 180 -3.08 -17.10 -37.07
C ASN A 180 -3.73 -18.38 -37.64
N ILE A 181 -2.94 -19.44 -37.86
CA ILE A 181 -3.46 -20.72 -38.39
C ILE A 181 -4.54 -21.30 -37.46
N PHE A 182 -4.26 -21.33 -36.13
CA PHE A 182 -5.20 -21.93 -35.18
C PHE A 182 -6.34 -20.98 -34.80
N ALA A 183 -6.09 -19.65 -34.74
CA ALA A 183 -7.14 -18.66 -34.57
C ALA A 183 -8.14 -18.65 -35.73
N SER A 184 -7.71 -18.92 -36.99
CA SER A 184 -8.60 -19.04 -38.13
C SER A 184 -9.56 -20.23 -38.04
N LYS A 185 -9.21 -21.23 -37.21
CA LYS A 185 -10.07 -22.40 -36.91
C LYS A 185 -11.04 -22.14 -35.75
N ASN A 186 -11.14 -20.90 -35.26
CA ASN A 186 -11.97 -20.52 -34.12
C ASN A 186 -11.66 -21.30 -32.82
N GLN A 187 -10.40 -21.69 -32.61
CA GLN A 187 -9.98 -22.26 -31.33
C GLN A 187 -9.86 -21.11 -30.32
N PRO A 188 -10.64 -21.10 -29.24
CA PRO A 188 -10.74 -19.94 -28.35
C PRO A 188 -9.39 -19.51 -27.77
N ASP A 189 -8.62 -20.46 -27.26
CA ASP A 189 -7.29 -20.28 -26.68
C ASP A 189 -6.22 -19.81 -27.71
N ALA A 190 -6.34 -20.21 -28.97
CA ALA A 190 -5.48 -19.74 -30.05
C ALA A 190 -5.83 -18.28 -30.45
N VAL A 191 -7.12 -17.94 -30.48
CA VAL A 191 -7.57 -16.55 -30.70
C VAL A 191 -7.09 -15.65 -29.57
N ALA A 192 -7.20 -16.08 -28.30
CA ALA A 192 -6.67 -15.37 -27.15
C ALA A 192 -5.14 -15.23 -27.24
N THR A 193 -4.43 -16.26 -27.67
CA THR A 193 -2.97 -16.21 -27.86
C THR A 193 -2.58 -15.20 -28.93
N LEU A 194 -3.30 -15.14 -30.05
CA LEU A 194 -3.08 -14.12 -31.07
C LEU A 194 -3.35 -12.70 -30.54
N ALA A 195 -4.38 -12.55 -29.69
CA ALA A 195 -4.65 -11.28 -29.03
C ALA A 195 -3.48 -10.81 -28.15
N TYR A 196 -2.86 -11.71 -27.35
CA TYR A 196 -1.67 -11.38 -26.57
C TYR A 196 -0.47 -10.97 -27.44
N ILE A 197 -0.23 -11.69 -28.54
CA ILE A 197 0.84 -11.34 -29.49
C ILE A 197 0.60 -9.93 -30.03
N LYS A 198 -0.64 -9.62 -30.48
CA LYS A 198 -0.99 -8.30 -30.97
C LYS A 198 -0.88 -7.20 -29.91
N LEU A 199 -1.13 -7.55 -28.65
CA LEU A 199 -0.94 -6.62 -27.52
C LEU A 199 0.54 -6.28 -27.35
N ASN A 200 1.43 -7.29 -27.41
CA ASN A 200 2.88 -7.11 -27.35
C ASN A 200 3.41 -6.26 -28.51
N ASP A 201 2.85 -6.41 -29.71
CA ASP A 201 3.14 -5.61 -30.89
C ASP A 201 2.58 -4.18 -30.82
N LYS A 202 1.84 -3.84 -29.74
CA LYS A 202 1.13 -2.56 -29.57
C LYS A 202 0.01 -2.32 -30.61
N CYS A 203 -0.48 -3.36 -31.24
CA CYS A 203 -1.62 -3.33 -32.15
C CYS A 203 -2.93 -3.43 -31.35
N TYR A 204 -3.19 -2.41 -30.49
CA TYR A 204 -4.23 -2.45 -29.45
C TYR A 204 -5.64 -2.74 -29.96
N ASN A 205 -6.06 -2.11 -31.07
CA ASN A 205 -7.39 -2.31 -31.63
C ASN A 205 -7.62 -3.76 -32.12
N GLU A 206 -6.59 -4.36 -32.73
CA GLU A 206 -6.64 -5.76 -33.17
C GLU A 206 -6.65 -6.69 -31.95
N ALA A 207 -5.83 -6.41 -30.94
CA ALA A 207 -5.77 -7.18 -29.69
C ALA A 207 -7.13 -7.19 -28.98
N ILE A 208 -7.77 -6.04 -28.83
CA ILE A 208 -9.10 -5.90 -28.22
C ILE A 208 -10.13 -6.72 -28.97
N SER A 209 -10.21 -6.57 -30.29
CA SER A 209 -11.17 -7.32 -31.12
C SER A 209 -10.96 -8.84 -31.05
N LEU A 210 -9.71 -9.28 -30.94
CA LEU A 210 -9.37 -10.70 -30.79
C LEU A 210 -9.70 -11.20 -29.38
N PHE A 211 -9.47 -10.43 -28.31
CA PHE A 211 -9.90 -10.79 -26.96
C PHE A 211 -11.43 -10.89 -26.87
N GLU A 212 -12.17 -9.93 -27.44
CA GLU A 212 -13.63 -10.00 -27.51
C GLU A 212 -14.09 -11.29 -28.23
N ARG A 213 -13.50 -11.59 -29.39
CA ARG A 213 -13.82 -12.82 -30.13
C ARG A 213 -13.48 -14.10 -29.36
N ALA A 214 -12.31 -14.15 -28.70
CA ALA A 214 -11.94 -15.29 -27.86
C ALA A 214 -12.92 -15.49 -26.70
N ALA A 215 -13.31 -14.39 -26.06
CA ALA A 215 -14.29 -14.37 -24.99
C ALA A 215 -15.68 -14.81 -25.44
N GLU A 216 -16.13 -14.39 -26.64
CA GLU A 216 -17.37 -14.84 -27.24
C GLU A 216 -17.36 -16.34 -27.58
N LEU A 217 -16.19 -16.87 -27.95
CA LEU A 217 -15.96 -18.30 -28.18
C LEU A 217 -15.88 -19.13 -26.90
N GLY A 218 -15.92 -18.46 -25.72
CA GLY A 218 -15.95 -19.11 -24.42
C GLY A 218 -14.60 -19.24 -23.71
N ASP A 219 -13.55 -18.55 -24.18
CA ASP A 219 -12.27 -18.49 -23.48
C ASP A 219 -12.41 -17.65 -22.21
N LYS A 220 -12.20 -18.27 -21.06
CA LYS A 220 -12.39 -17.63 -19.75
C LYS A 220 -11.33 -16.60 -19.42
N GLU A 221 -10.09 -16.92 -19.81
CA GLU A 221 -8.96 -16.00 -19.60
C GLU A 221 -9.17 -14.74 -20.44
N ALA A 222 -9.67 -14.90 -21.69
CA ALA A 222 -9.99 -13.76 -22.54
C ALA A 222 -11.17 -12.94 -21.99
N MET A 223 -12.21 -13.58 -21.41
CA MET A 223 -13.31 -12.85 -20.76
C MET A 223 -12.80 -11.95 -19.63
N PHE A 224 -11.93 -12.48 -18.78
CA PHE A 224 -11.33 -11.71 -17.70
C PHE A 224 -10.44 -10.59 -18.24
N ASN A 225 -9.56 -10.89 -19.19
CA ASN A 225 -8.61 -9.90 -19.70
C ASN A 225 -9.28 -8.75 -20.44
N ILE A 226 -10.29 -9.02 -21.27
CA ILE A 226 -11.02 -7.94 -21.94
C ILE A 226 -11.80 -7.07 -20.96
N ALA A 227 -12.30 -7.66 -19.87
CA ALA A 227 -12.92 -6.91 -18.78
C ALA A 227 -11.91 -5.97 -18.11
N VAL A 228 -10.70 -6.44 -17.79
CA VAL A 228 -9.62 -5.64 -17.22
C VAL A 228 -9.19 -4.50 -18.17
N ILE A 229 -9.09 -4.78 -19.47
CA ILE A 229 -8.74 -3.78 -20.49
C ILE A 229 -9.76 -2.62 -20.48
N TYR A 230 -11.06 -2.94 -20.46
CA TYR A 230 -12.11 -1.92 -20.42
C TYR A 230 -12.20 -1.19 -19.07
N ASP A 231 -11.87 -1.87 -17.97
CA ASP A 231 -11.89 -1.26 -16.64
C ASP A 231 -10.73 -0.30 -16.42
N ASN A 232 -9.50 -0.69 -16.80
CA ASN A 232 -8.31 0.16 -16.64
C ASN A 232 -8.29 1.33 -17.62
N GLY A 233 -8.70 1.10 -18.87
CA GLY A 233 -8.68 2.13 -19.90
C GLY A 233 -7.28 2.53 -20.38
N GLU A 234 -6.25 1.69 -20.15
CA GLU A 234 -4.85 2.02 -20.51
C GLU A 234 -4.59 1.99 -22.03
N ILE A 235 -5.24 1.08 -22.73
CA ILE A 235 -5.06 0.86 -24.18
C ILE A 235 -6.30 1.14 -25.01
N CYS A 236 -7.41 1.50 -24.37
CA CYS A 236 -8.65 1.97 -24.96
C CYS A 236 -9.34 2.97 -24.03
N ASN A 237 -10.45 3.55 -24.44
CA ASN A 237 -11.27 4.34 -23.54
C ASN A 237 -11.88 3.44 -22.45
N LYS A 238 -11.76 3.88 -21.20
CA LYS A 238 -12.37 3.20 -20.06
C LYS A 238 -13.88 3.06 -20.27
N ASP A 239 -14.39 1.83 -20.14
CA ASP A 239 -15.82 1.51 -20.28
C ASP A 239 -16.25 0.54 -19.17
N PRO A 240 -16.68 1.07 -18.01
CA PRO A 240 -17.06 0.24 -16.87
C PRO A 240 -18.28 -0.66 -17.15
N TYR A 241 -19.14 -0.30 -18.11
CA TYR A 241 -20.31 -1.12 -18.47
C TYR A 241 -19.89 -2.37 -19.24
N LYS A 242 -18.98 -2.21 -20.21
CA LYS A 242 -18.39 -3.37 -20.91
C LYS A 242 -17.55 -4.21 -19.97
N ALA A 243 -16.76 -3.58 -19.10
CA ALA A 243 -15.99 -4.29 -18.09
C ALA A 243 -16.90 -5.16 -17.21
N ALA A 244 -17.97 -4.61 -16.66
CA ALA A 244 -18.92 -5.34 -15.83
C ALA A 244 -19.59 -6.50 -16.59
N MET A 245 -19.97 -6.28 -17.84
CA MET A 245 -20.55 -7.34 -18.69
C MET A 245 -19.58 -8.53 -18.85
N TRP A 246 -18.32 -8.28 -19.13
CA TRP A 246 -17.33 -9.33 -19.31
C TRP A 246 -16.90 -9.96 -17.99
N TYR A 247 -16.74 -9.17 -16.91
CA TYR A 247 -16.53 -9.72 -15.56
C TYR A 247 -17.68 -10.62 -15.14
N GLN A 248 -18.93 -10.26 -15.43
CA GLN A 248 -20.09 -11.10 -15.10
C GLN A 248 -20.01 -12.46 -15.81
N ARG A 249 -19.71 -12.48 -17.11
CA ARG A 249 -19.56 -13.73 -17.88
C ARG A 249 -18.42 -14.60 -17.34
N ALA A 250 -17.28 -13.98 -17.01
CA ALA A 250 -16.15 -14.69 -16.40
C ALA A 250 -16.53 -15.23 -15.00
N ALA A 251 -17.19 -14.41 -14.18
CA ALA A 251 -17.68 -14.80 -12.85
C ALA A 251 -18.69 -15.96 -12.91
N GLU A 252 -19.65 -15.93 -13.83
CA GLU A 252 -20.60 -17.01 -14.06
C GLU A 252 -19.90 -18.31 -14.52
N SER A 253 -18.73 -18.18 -15.16
CA SER A 253 -17.89 -19.33 -15.53
C SER A 253 -17.05 -19.87 -14.37
N GLY A 254 -17.13 -19.24 -13.19
CA GLY A 254 -16.46 -19.67 -11.95
C GLY A 254 -15.14 -18.98 -11.68
N ASP A 255 -14.82 -17.87 -12.34
CA ASP A 255 -13.61 -17.09 -12.07
C ASP A 255 -13.81 -16.21 -10.81
N ALA A 256 -13.09 -16.54 -9.74
CA ALA A 256 -13.24 -15.86 -8.45
C ALA A 256 -12.70 -14.42 -8.47
N GLN A 257 -11.67 -14.15 -9.28
CA GLN A 257 -11.14 -12.79 -9.41
C GLN A 257 -12.11 -11.90 -10.19
N ALA A 258 -12.76 -12.43 -11.22
CA ALA A 258 -13.82 -11.73 -11.94
C ALA A 258 -15.03 -11.42 -11.05
N MET A 259 -15.38 -12.34 -10.12
CA MET A 259 -16.44 -12.11 -9.14
C MET A 259 -16.10 -10.92 -8.23
N ASP A 260 -14.87 -10.84 -7.76
CA ASP A 260 -14.39 -9.77 -6.89
C ASP A 260 -14.35 -8.42 -7.62
N ASN A 261 -13.79 -8.39 -8.84
CA ASN A 261 -13.73 -7.18 -9.64
C ASN A 261 -15.14 -6.68 -10.03
N LEU A 262 -16.06 -7.59 -10.35
CA LEU A 262 -17.47 -7.24 -10.59
C LEU A 262 -18.11 -6.63 -9.35
N ALA A 263 -17.89 -7.24 -8.18
CA ALA A 263 -18.38 -6.72 -6.91
C ALA A 263 -17.86 -5.31 -6.65
N PHE A 264 -16.58 -5.06 -6.89
CA PHE A 264 -15.98 -3.74 -6.75
C PHE A 264 -16.63 -2.71 -7.70
N LEU A 265 -16.84 -3.05 -8.96
CA LEU A 265 -17.54 -2.17 -9.91
C LEU A 265 -18.99 -1.88 -9.49
N LEU A 266 -19.70 -2.86 -8.96
CA LEU A 266 -21.05 -2.68 -8.44
C LEU A 266 -21.09 -1.85 -7.14
N GLU A 267 -20.01 -1.81 -6.38
CA GLU A 267 -19.90 -0.96 -5.17
C GLU A 267 -19.44 0.47 -5.51
N LYS A 268 -18.42 0.62 -6.36
CA LYS A 268 -17.69 1.88 -6.56
C LYS A 268 -17.83 2.50 -7.95
N GLY A 269 -18.40 1.77 -8.90
CA GLY A 269 -18.54 2.22 -10.29
C GLY A 269 -19.49 3.42 -10.46
N PRO A 270 -19.85 3.74 -11.70
CA PRO A 270 -20.82 4.78 -12.02
C PRO A 270 -22.12 4.63 -11.23
N GLU A 271 -22.76 5.74 -10.87
CA GLU A 271 -23.92 5.75 -9.98
C GLU A 271 -25.07 4.86 -10.50
N GLU A 272 -25.29 4.87 -11.81
CA GLU A 272 -26.35 4.08 -12.47
C GLU A 272 -26.08 2.56 -12.42
N MET A 273 -24.82 2.15 -12.22
CA MET A 273 -24.41 0.75 -12.11
C MET A 273 -24.42 0.26 -10.67
N ARG A 274 -24.35 1.16 -9.68
CA ARG A 274 -24.18 0.79 -8.28
C ARG A 274 -25.31 -0.09 -7.78
N ASN A 275 -24.94 -1.22 -7.20
CA ASN A 275 -25.84 -2.15 -6.54
C ASN A 275 -25.09 -2.84 -5.38
N GLU A 276 -25.12 -2.19 -4.23
CA GLU A 276 -24.38 -2.64 -3.04
C GLU A 276 -24.78 -4.06 -2.60
N LYS A 277 -26.05 -4.43 -2.75
CA LYS A 277 -26.51 -5.78 -2.40
C LYS A 277 -25.93 -6.83 -3.32
N ALA A 278 -25.94 -6.59 -4.62
CA ALA A 278 -25.33 -7.49 -5.60
C ALA A 278 -23.80 -7.54 -5.40
N ALA A 279 -23.15 -6.41 -5.11
CA ALA A 279 -21.73 -6.36 -4.80
C ALA A 279 -21.38 -7.29 -3.62
N PHE A 280 -22.11 -7.20 -2.53
CA PHE A 280 -21.91 -8.07 -1.36
C PHE A 280 -22.10 -9.56 -1.70
N GLU A 281 -23.12 -9.91 -2.49
CA GLU A 281 -23.36 -11.29 -2.93
C GLU A 281 -22.20 -11.83 -3.79
N TRP A 282 -21.61 -11.00 -4.65
CA TRP A 282 -20.48 -11.38 -5.47
C TRP A 282 -19.18 -11.50 -4.67
N TYR A 283 -18.92 -10.62 -3.67
CA TYR A 283 -17.79 -10.79 -2.75
C TYR A 283 -17.85 -12.11 -1.99
N ILE A 284 -19.03 -12.49 -1.48
CA ILE A 284 -19.21 -13.81 -0.84
C ILE A 284 -18.88 -14.93 -1.82
N LYS A 285 -19.42 -14.87 -3.03
CA LYS A 285 -19.15 -15.89 -4.05
C LYS A 285 -17.66 -15.97 -4.38
N ALA A 286 -16.97 -14.85 -4.53
CA ALA A 286 -15.53 -14.81 -4.77
C ALA A 286 -14.76 -15.53 -3.65
N ALA A 287 -15.09 -15.21 -2.41
CA ALA A 287 -14.47 -15.81 -1.22
C ALA A 287 -14.75 -17.32 -1.09
N GLU A 288 -15.98 -17.75 -1.32
CA GLU A 288 -16.37 -19.16 -1.33
C GLU A 288 -15.74 -19.95 -2.48
N ASN A 289 -15.39 -19.27 -3.58
CA ASN A 289 -14.68 -19.84 -4.72
C ASN A 289 -13.16 -19.88 -4.55
N GLY A 290 -12.67 -19.53 -3.36
CA GLY A 290 -11.27 -19.69 -2.97
C GLY A 290 -10.42 -18.44 -3.12
N LEU A 291 -11.01 -17.29 -3.45
CA LEU A 291 -10.31 -16.02 -3.38
C LEU A 291 -10.28 -15.54 -1.92
N ALA A 292 -9.26 -15.94 -1.20
CA ALA A 292 -9.15 -15.67 0.25
C ALA A 292 -9.18 -14.16 0.58
N GLY A 293 -8.66 -13.31 -0.32
CA GLY A 293 -8.70 -11.85 -0.20
C GLY A 293 -10.12 -11.29 -0.11
N ALA A 294 -11.09 -11.90 -0.80
CA ALA A 294 -12.48 -11.46 -0.82
C ALA A 294 -13.18 -11.55 0.56
N TRP A 295 -12.68 -12.37 1.50
CA TRP A 295 -13.16 -12.34 2.88
C TRP A 295 -12.91 -10.99 3.57
N ASN A 296 -11.84 -10.26 3.19
CA ASN A 296 -11.62 -8.89 3.64
C ASN A 296 -12.70 -7.93 3.13
N ASP A 297 -13.12 -8.12 1.89
CA ASP A 297 -14.11 -7.25 1.26
C ASP A 297 -15.50 -7.53 1.83
N VAL A 298 -15.86 -8.80 2.07
CA VAL A 298 -17.06 -9.20 2.85
C VAL A 298 -17.04 -8.57 4.25
N ALA A 299 -15.92 -8.64 4.96
CA ALA A 299 -15.77 -8.05 6.29
C ALA A 299 -15.93 -6.52 6.25
N THR A 300 -15.36 -5.88 5.23
CA THR A 300 -15.48 -4.43 5.00
C THR A 300 -16.92 -4.01 4.71
N CYS A 301 -17.67 -4.82 3.96
CA CYS A 301 -19.11 -4.59 3.75
C CYS A 301 -19.87 -4.61 5.07
N TYR A 302 -19.61 -5.57 5.95
CA TYR A 302 -20.22 -5.57 7.29
C TYR A 302 -19.76 -4.41 8.17
N LYS A 303 -18.48 -4.02 8.11
CA LYS A 303 -17.95 -2.85 8.84
C LYS A 303 -18.67 -1.56 8.43
N ARG A 304 -18.96 -1.39 7.15
CA ARG A 304 -19.52 -0.14 6.58
C ARG A 304 -21.04 -0.18 6.40
N GLY A 305 -21.66 -1.35 6.44
CA GLY A 305 -23.08 -1.53 6.12
C GLY A 305 -23.38 -1.47 4.62
N VAL A 306 -22.44 -1.91 3.76
CA VAL A 306 -22.58 -1.91 2.30
C VAL A 306 -23.30 -3.18 1.85
N GLY A 307 -24.50 -3.04 1.31
CA GLY A 307 -25.34 -4.15 0.85
C GLY A 307 -25.91 -5.06 1.93
N VAL A 308 -25.48 -4.87 3.19
CA VAL A 308 -25.91 -5.62 4.39
C VAL A 308 -26.00 -4.68 5.58
N PRO A 309 -26.83 -5.01 6.61
CA PRO A 309 -26.82 -4.24 7.86
C PRO A 309 -25.42 -4.23 8.49
N GLN A 310 -25.00 -3.06 8.96
CA GLN A 310 -23.71 -2.90 9.64
C GLN A 310 -23.61 -3.86 10.85
N SER A 311 -22.49 -4.56 10.95
CA SER A 311 -22.22 -5.45 12.07
C SER A 311 -20.72 -5.62 12.27
N PHE A 312 -20.20 -5.05 13.34
CA PHE A 312 -18.78 -5.13 13.67
C PHE A 312 -18.35 -6.53 14.12
N ASP A 313 -19.26 -7.28 14.76
CA ASP A 313 -18.99 -8.67 15.15
C ASP A 313 -18.79 -9.57 13.94
N LYS A 314 -19.66 -9.44 12.92
CA LYS A 314 -19.48 -10.15 11.66
C LYS A 314 -18.26 -9.67 10.89
N ALA A 315 -17.99 -8.36 10.89
CA ALA A 315 -16.77 -7.84 10.27
C ALA A 315 -15.52 -8.47 10.91
N LYS A 316 -15.47 -8.55 12.25
CA LYS A 316 -14.40 -9.23 12.98
C LYS A 316 -14.28 -10.70 12.59
N GLU A 317 -15.39 -11.44 12.57
CA GLU A 317 -15.43 -12.86 12.18
C GLU A 317 -14.82 -13.07 10.79
N TYR A 318 -15.24 -12.28 9.80
CA TYR A 318 -14.76 -12.44 8.43
C TYR A 318 -13.32 -11.93 8.24
N TYR A 319 -12.88 -10.88 8.96
CA TYR A 319 -11.46 -10.51 8.98
C TYR A 319 -10.58 -11.60 9.60
N LEU A 320 -11.03 -12.26 10.68
CA LEU A 320 -10.31 -13.41 11.25
C LEU A 320 -10.22 -14.57 10.25
N LYS A 321 -11.30 -14.84 9.52
CA LYS A 321 -11.30 -15.85 8.46
C LYS A 321 -10.34 -15.50 7.32
N ALA A 322 -10.26 -14.22 6.93
CA ALA A 322 -9.27 -13.74 5.96
C ALA A 322 -7.83 -13.87 6.51
N ALA A 323 -7.66 -13.71 7.81
CA ALA A 323 -6.37 -13.83 8.51
C ALA A 323 -5.82 -15.27 8.57
N GLU A 324 -6.62 -16.28 8.28
CA GLU A 324 -6.21 -17.69 8.16
C GLU A 324 -5.71 -18.05 6.74
N SER A 325 -5.70 -17.09 5.81
CA SER A 325 -5.27 -17.31 4.43
C SER A 325 -3.75 -17.23 4.27
N ASP A 326 -3.26 -17.61 3.09
CA ASP A 326 -1.83 -17.54 2.76
C ASP A 326 -1.30 -16.09 2.67
N ASN A 327 -2.18 -15.10 2.47
CA ASN A 327 -1.84 -13.68 2.39
C ASN A 327 -2.67 -12.85 3.41
N PRO A 328 -2.38 -12.97 4.72
CA PRO A 328 -3.21 -12.43 5.80
C PRO A 328 -2.94 -10.96 6.13
N GLU A 329 -1.93 -10.33 5.53
CA GLU A 329 -1.40 -9.03 5.93
C GLU A 329 -2.45 -7.91 5.92
N ARG A 330 -3.31 -7.88 4.89
CA ARG A 330 -4.43 -6.92 4.79
C ARG A 330 -5.48 -7.16 5.87
N ALA A 331 -5.73 -8.43 6.20
CA ALA A 331 -6.66 -8.79 7.27
C ALA A 331 -6.16 -8.36 8.65
N TYR A 332 -4.88 -8.53 8.93
CA TYR A 332 -4.26 -8.09 10.19
C TYR A 332 -4.38 -6.57 10.36
N TYR A 333 -4.10 -5.81 9.30
CA TYR A 333 -4.24 -4.36 9.34
C TYR A 333 -5.70 -3.91 9.51
N ASN A 334 -6.64 -4.55 8.84
CA ASN A 334 -8.07 -4.25 8.98
C ASN A 334 -8.60 -4.62 10.38
N LEU A 335 -8.11 -5.69 11.01
CA LEU A 335 -8.39 -6.01 12.41
C LEU A 335 -7.87 -4.93 13.35
N PHE A 336 -6.63 -4.46 13.16
CA PHE A 336 -6.11 -3.32 13.91
C PHE A 336 -7.06 -2.11 13.82
N LEU A 337 -7.45 -1.70 12.61
CA LEU A 337 -8.35 -0.58 12.40
C LEU A 337 -9.74 -0.81 13.05
N LEU A 338 -10.22 -2.04 13.05
CA LEU A 338 -11.51 -2.37 13.67
C LEU A 338 -11.47 -2.20 15.19
N TYR A 339 -10.33 -2.55 15.83
CA TYR A 339 -10.15 -2.40 17.28
C TYR A 339 -9.83 -0.96 17.69
N THR A 340 -9.22 -0.14 16.82
CA THR A 340 -8.90 1.27 17.10
C THR A 340 -10.10 2.19 16.94
N ASP A 341 -11.01 1.90 16.00
CA ASP A 341 -12.22 2.71 15.79
C ASP A 341 -13.20 2.62 16.98
N GLY A 342 -12.91 1.80 18.00
CA GLY A 342 -13.63 1.73 19.28
C GLY A 342 -15.09 1.24 19.18
N ILE A 343 -15.50 0.75 18.04
CA ILE A 343 -16.89 0.52 17.66
C ILE A 343 -17.32 -0.94 17.96
N ALA A 344 -16.37 -1.87 18.09
CA ALA A 344 -16.66 -3.30 18.14
C ALA A 344 -16.44 -3.98 19.49
N THR A 345 -16.55 -3.32 20.60
CA THR A 345 -16.28 -3.73 21.99
C THR A 345 -15.23 -2.82 22.61
N SER A 346 -15.32 -2.53 23.91
CA SER A 346 -14.38 -1.71 24.68
C SER A 346 -12.96 -1.72 24.08
N SER A 347 -12.44 -0.56 23.64
CA SER A 347 -11.16 -0.42 22.91
C SER A 347 -10.07 -1.26 23.58
N ASN A 348 -9.72 -2.38 22.98
CA ASN A 348 -8.69 -3.25 23.51
C ASN A 348 -7.38 -2.92 22.81
N THR A 349 -6.68 -1.95 23.36
CA THR A 349 -5.37 -1.49 22.84
C THR A 349 -4.37 -2.64 22.68
N LYS A 350 -4.45 -3.66 23.54
CA LYS A 350 -3.57 -4.84 23.44
C LYS A 350 -3.86 -5.68 22.21
N GLU A 351 -5.13 -5.93 21.92
CA GLU A 351 -5.55 -6.67 20.74
C GLU A 351 -5.25 -5.89 19.46
N ALA A 352 -5.53 -4.58 19.46
CA ALA A 352 -5.19 -3.70 18.34
C ALA A 352 -3.69 -3.78 18.03
N LEU A 353 -2.84 -3.62 19.04
CA LEU A 353 -1.39 -3.72 18.89
C LEU A 353 -0.90 -5.09 18.45
N HIS A 354 -1.56 -6.16 18.89
CA HIS A 354 -1.22 -7.52 18.45
C HIS A 354 -1.37 -7.65 16.93
N TRP A 355 -2.52 -7.22 16.39
CA TRP A 355 -2.77 -7.27 14.94
C TRP A 355 -1.92 -6.30 14.15
N LEU A 356 -1.69 -5.09 14.71
CA LEU A 356 -0.79 -4.10 14.12
C LEU A 356 0.63 -4.64 13.95
N ARG A 357 1.19 -5.30 14.98
CA ARG A 357 2.52 -5.92 14.92
C ARG A 357 2.58 -6.98 13.83
N LYS A 358 1.60 -7.88 13.79
CA LYS A 358 1.54 -8.91 12.74
C LYS A 358 1.53 -8.31 11.33
N ALA A 359 0.72 -7.28 11.09
CA ALA A 359 0.68 -6.61 9.80
C ALA A 359 2.01 -5.90 9.48
N ALA A 360 2.63 -5.24 10.47
CA ALA A 360 3.90 -4.55 10.30
C ALA A 360 5.06 -5.53 10.03
N GLU A 361 5.10 -6.68 10.72
CA GLU A 361 6.08 -7.76 10.51
C GLU A 361 5.97 -8.38 9.11
N MET A 362 4.76 -8.40 8.53
CA MET A 362 4.53 -8.77 7.13
C MET A 362 4.90 -7.62 6.16
N GLY A 363 5.28 -6.47 6.71
CA GLY A 363 5.76 -5.32 5.94
C GLY A 363 4.65 -4.50 5.27
N VAL A 364 3.44 -4.46 5.82
CA VAL A 364 2.39 -3.51 5.39
C VAL A 364 2.85 -2.10 5.73
N PRO A 365 3.03 -1.20 4.73
CA PRO A 365 3.63 0.13 4.99
C PRO A 365 2.82 0.98 5.97
N GLU A 366 1.49 0.96 5.85
CA GLU A 366 0.58 1.65 6.75
C GLU A 366 0.70 1.13 8.19
N ALA A 367 0.81 -0.20 8.34
CA ALA A 367 0.96 -0.82 9.66
C ALA A 367 2.33 -0.48 10.28
N CYS A 368 3.39 -0.47 9.50
CA CYS A 368 4.71 -0.04 9.95
C CYS A 368 4.67 1.42 10.42
N TRP A 369 4.02 2.31 9.66
CA TRP A 369 3.88 3.71 10.05
C TRP A 369 3.07 3.86 11.34
N HIS A 370 1.91 3.21 11.45
CA HIS A 370 1.11 3.25 12.68
C HIS A 370 1.88 2.71 13.89
N LEU A 371 2.61 1.60 13.73
CA LEU A 371 3.40 1.04 14.81
C LEU A 371 4.55 1.99 15.22
N GLY A 372 5.18 2.64 14.26
CA GLY A 372 6.14 3.72 14.50
C GLY A 372 5.53 4.88 15.31
N MET A 373 4.28 5.28 14.99
CA MET A 373 3.55 6.30 15.73
C MET A 373 3.25 5.87 17.18
N HIS A 374 2.86 4.62 17.39
CA HIS A 374 2.65 4.07 18.74
C HIS A 374 3.93 4.14 19.59
N TYR A 375 5.08 3.78 19.02
CA TYR A 375 6.37 3.91 19.71
C TYR A 375 6.79 5.37 19.91
N ARG A 376 6.48 6.28 18.98
CA ARG A 376 6.80 7.70 19.11
C ARG A 376 6.05 8.36 20.25
N ILE A 377 4.79 8.01 20.47
CA ILE A 377 3.90 8.65 21.45
C ILE A 377 3.83 7.86 22.77
N GLY A 378 4.10 6.55 22.74
CA GLY A 378 3.97 5.67 23.90
C GLY A 378 2.53 5.14 24.10
N ILE A 379 1.76 4.96 23.04
CA ILE A 379 0.37 4.45 23.14
C ILE A 379 0.38 2.93 23.15
N GLY A 380 0.11 2.32 24.32
CA GLY A 380 0.07 0.87 24.51
C GLY A 380 1.42 0.17 24.44
N VAL A 381 2.49 0.90 24.23
CA VAL A 381 3.90 0.51 24.29
C VAL A 381 4.68 1.60 25.03
N GLU A 382 5.83 1.27 25.57
CA GLU A 382 6.75 2.29 26.10
C GLU A 382 7.26 3.18 24.95
N GLN A 383 7.37 4.47 25.22
CA GLN A 383 7.88 5.41 24.22
C GLN A 383 9.33 5.06 23.87
N ASP A 384 9.57 4.81 22.58
CA ASP A 384 10.89 4.47 22.05
C ASP A 384 11.07 5.07 20.65
N LEU A 385 11.79 6.18 20.59
CA LEU A 385 12.01 6.90 19.32
C LEU A 385 12.90 6.11 18.34
N ALA A 386 13.78 5.23 18.85
CA ALA A 386 14.64 4.41 18.00
C ALA A 386 13.81 3.30 17.31
N GLN A 387 12.89 2.67 18.04
CA GLN A 387 11.92 1.74 17.44
C GLN A 387 10.99 2.47 16.48
N ALA A 388 10.52 3.67 16.83
CA ALA A 388 9.68 4.47 15.92
C ALA A 388 10.40 4.73 14.59
N PHE A 389 11.67 5.14 14.63
CA PHE A 389 12.47 5.35 13.43
C PHE A 389 12.63 4.07 12.59
N ARG A 390 12.90 2.93 13.23
CA ARG A 390 13.03 1.64 12.51
C ARG A 390 11.77 1.30 11.72
N TRP A 391 10.60 1.43 12.34
CA TRP A 391 9.33 1.13 11.70
C TRP A 391 8.97 2.16 10.61
N PHE A 392 9.23 3.46 10.85
CA PHE A 392 9.05 4.48 9.82
C PHE A 392 9.97 4.25 8.62
N ASN A 393 11.23 3.86 8.86
CA ASN A 393 12.18 3.59 7.78
C ASN A 393 11.73 2.41 6.91
N LEU A 394 11.23 1.32 7.50
CA LEU A 394 10.67 0.19 6.76
C LEU A 394 9.49 0.61 5.86
N ALA A 395 8.61 1.47 6.35
CA ALA A 395 7.51 2.00 5.55
C ALA A 395 8.01 2.98 4.46
N ALA A 396 9.01 3.81 4.78
CA ALA A 396 9.61 4.76 3.84
C ALA A 396 10.37 4.09 2.69
N GLU A 397 11.00 2.93 2.92
CA GLU A 397 11.61 2.09 1.89
C GLU A 397 10.59 1.56 0.89
N LYS A 398 9.33 1.42 1.31
CA LYS A 398 8.18 1.10 0.44
C LYS A 398 7.47 2.35 -0.09
N GLU A 399 8.12 3.49 -0.02
CA GLU A 399 7.66 4.78 -0.51
C GLU A 399 6.33 5.27 0.11
N TYR A 400 6.03 4.84 1.36
CA TYR A 400 4.84 5.33 2.05
C TYR A 400 5.01 6.81 2.45
N PRO A 401 4.16 7.73 1.95
CA PRO A 401 4.42 9.17 2.05
C PRO A 401 4.55 9.69 3.47
N ASN A 402 3.65 9.29 4.38
CA ASN A 402 3.70 9.72 5.78
C ASN A 402 4.99 9.27 6.48
N ALA A 403 5.45 8.06 6.19
CA ALA A 403 6.70 7.54 6.75
C ALA A 403 7.93 8.26 6.19
N MET A 404 7.94 8.55 4.88
CA MET A 404 9.01 9.36 4.26
C MET A 404 9.09 10.76 4.89
N TYR A 405 7.94 11.36 5.22
CA TYR A 405 7.87 12.64 5.92
C TYR A 405 8.50 12.56 7.31
N GLU A 406 8.11 11.56 8.12
CA GLU A 406 8.65 11.37 9.48
C GLU A 406 10.16 11.09 9.47
N VAL A 407 10.62 10.18 8.61
CA VAL A 407 12.06 9.86 8.43
C VAL A 407 12.84 11.11 8.00
N GLY A 408 12.28 11.88 7.07
CA GLY A 408 12.88 13.13 6.60
C GLY A 408 13.07 14.12 7.74
N GLN A 409 12.08 14.31 8.61
CA GLN A 409 12.18 15.18 9.78
C GLN A 409 13.21 14.68 10.81
N MET A 410 13.26 13.37 11.05
CA MET A 410 14.23 12.77 11.98
C MET A 410 15.67 12.98 11.52
N TYR A 411 15.96 12.88 10.21
CA TYR A 411 17.28 13.22 9.67
C TYR A 411 17.60 14.71 9.74
N LEU A 412 16.61 15.60 9.55
CA LEU A 412 16.84 17.05 9.67
C LEU A 412 17.13 17.46 11.10
N SER A 413 16.42 16.91 12.07
CA SER A 413 16.57 17.24 13.49
C SER A 413 17.79 16.58 14.13
N GLY A 414 18.15 15.37 13.72
CA GLY A 414 19.18 14.56 14.37
C GLY A 414 18.75 14.00 15.74
N THR A 415 17.44 13.84 15.97
CA THR A 415 16.92 13.50 17.31
C THR A 415 17.17 12.04 17.69
N VAL A 416 17.18 11.13 16.70
CA VAL A 416 17.29 9.67 16.89
C VAL A 416 18.44 9.08 16.10
N VAL A 417 18.73 9.69 14.96
CA VAL A 417 19.79 9.32 14.04
C VAL A 417 20.76 10.47 13.90
N GLU A 418 21.96 10.20 13.44
CA GLU A 418 22.90 11.26 13.12
C GLU A 418 22.28 12.22 12.10
N LYS A 419 22.44 13.51 12.38
CA LYS A 419 21.86 14.59 11.58
C LYS A 419 22.41 14.55 10.15
N ASP A 420 21.50 14.37 9.17
CA ASP A 420 21.83 14.31 7.75
C ASP A 420 20.80 15.11 6.95
N HIS A 421 21.10 16.38 6.75
CA HIS A 421 20.21 17.28 6.01
C HIS A 421 19.96 16.82 4.56
N LYS A 422 20.94 16.16 3.91
CA LYS A 422 20.80 15.70 2.54
C LYS A 422 19.77 14.57 2.44
N LYS A 423 19.88 13.56 3.31
CA LYS A 423 18.88 12.49 3.39
C LYS A 423 17.51 13.03 3.78
N GLY A 424 17.45 13.94 4.76
CA GLY A 424 16.22 14.58 5.18
C GLY A 424 15.51 15.28 4.01
N TYR A 425 16.25 16.08 3.25
CA TYR A 425 15.77 16.74 2.05
C TYR A 425 15.27 15.73 0.98
N GLU A 426 16.02 14.65 0.72
CA GLU A 426 15.64 13.65 -0.29
C GLU A 426 14.32 12.94 0.06
N TYR A 427 14.14 12.56 1.33
CA TYR A 427 12.90 11.96 1.80
C TYR A 427 11.72 12.95 1.73
N LEU A 428 11.90 14.20 2.17
CA LEU A 428 10.85 15.22 2.10
C LEU A 428 10.49 15.55 0.65
N ARG A 429 11.45 15.59 -0.27
CA ARG A 429 11.21 15.80 -1.70
C ARG A 429 10.38 14.67 -2.32
N LYS A 430 10.57 13.42 -1.90
CA LYS A 430 9.72 12.30 -2.33
C LYS A 430 8.31 12.41 -1.74
N ALA A 431 8.21 12.68 -0.44
CA ALA A 431 6.94 12.80 0.27
C ALA A 431 6.10 13.99 -0.23
N SER A 432 6.74 15.10 -0.63
CA SER A 432 6.07 16.33 -1.06
C SER A 432 5.20 16.18 -2.31
N LYS A 433 5.38 15.10 -3.08
CA LYS A 433 4.51 14.77 -4.21
C LYS A 433 3.08 14.41 -3.78
N TYR A 434 2.91 14.02 -2.52
CA TYR A 434 1.67 13.45 -1.98
C TYR A 434 1.12 14.22 -0.77
N LEU A 435 1.99 14.90 -0.01
CA LEU A 435 1.66 15.51 1.27
C LEU A 435 1.95 17.02 1.28
N PRO A 436 0.93 17.87 1.50
CA PRO A 436 1.14 19.31 1.66
C PRO A 436 2.09 19.67 2.82
N GLU A 437 2.06 18.92 3.91
CA GLU A 437 2.96 19.10 5.06
C GLU A 437 4.42 18.89 4.65
N ALA A 438 4.68 17.85 3.85
CA ALA A 438 6.02 17.59 3.32
C ALA A 438 6.45 18.67 2.32
N MET A 439 5.51 19.23 1.55
CA MET A 439 5.78 20.35 0.66
C MET A 439 6.18 21.61 1.46
N GLY A 440 5.48 21.93 2.55
CA GLY A 440 5.86 23.01 3.45
C GLY A 440 7.25 22.81 4.06
N ARG A 441 7.56 21.60 4.53
CA ARG A 441 8.90 21.27 5.05
C ARG A 441 9.99 21.30 3.99
N LEU A 442 9.68 20.94 2.74
CA LEU A 442 10.59 21.10 1.61
C LEU A 442 10.90 22.59 1.35
N GLY A 443 9.88 23.45 1.45
CA GLY A 443 10.05 24.91 1.42
C GLY A 443 11.03 25.39 2.50
N HIS A 444 10.90 24.89 3.72
CA HIS A 444 11.82 25.18 4.82
C HIS A 444 13.26 24.70 4.51
N CYS A 445 13.44 23.56 3.84
CA CYS A 445 14.75 23.12 3.40
C CYS A 445 15.37 24.10 2.39
N TYR A 446 14.61 24.56 1.41
CA TYR A 446 15.08 25.56 0.45
C TYR A 446 15.36 26.92 1.09
N SER A 447 14.50 27.39 1.99
CA SER A 447 14.67 28.68 2.67
C SER A 447 15.94 28.73 3.52
N ASN A 448 16.34 27.61 4.13
CA ASN A 448 17.48 27.53 5.05
C ASN A 448 18.70 26.79 4.47
N GLY A 449 18.66 26.32 3.24
CA GLY A 449 19.75 25.56 2.63
C GLY A 449 20.01 24.20 3.31
N LEU A 450 18.97 23.53 3.81
CA LEU A 450 19.10 22.25 4.51
C LEU A 450 19.12 21.08 3.53
N GLY A 451 20.31 20.56 3.25
CA GLY A 451 20.51 19.44 2.33
C GLY A 451 20.42 19.81 0.83
N CYS A 452 20.16 21.06 0.52
CA CYS A 452 20.13 21.63 -0.83
C CYS A 452 20.68 23.07 -0.78
N PRO A 453 21.04 23.67 -1.93
CA PRO A 453 21.36 25.11 -1.97
C PRO A 453 20.15 25.94 -1.52
N GLN A 454 20.42 27.02 -0.77
CA GLN A 454 19.39 27.98 -0.38
C GLN A 454 18.76 28.62 -1.61
N ASP A 455 17.43 28.65 -1.67
CA ASP A 455 16.68 29.18 -2.79
C ASP A 455 15.28 29.65 -2.33
N TYR A 456 15.18 30.95 -2.07
CA TYR A 456 13.93 31.57 -1.59
C TYR A 456 12.80 31.50 -2.61
N THR A 457 13.12 31.47 -3.92
CA THR A 457 12.08 31.35 -4.96
C THR A 457 11.43 29.97 -4.91
N LYS A 458 12.22 28.89 -4.83
CA LYS A 458 11.69 27.54 -4.67
C LYS A 458 11.00 27.36 -3.32
N ALA A 459 11.50 27.99 -2.26
CA ALA A 459 10.83 27.97 -0.95
C ALA A 459 9.43 28.59 -1.07
N LEU A 460 9.32 29.76 -1.69
CA LEU A 460 8.04 30.44 -1.93
C LEU A 460 7.06 29.58 -2.73
N ASP A 461 7.52 28.92 -3.81
CA ASP A 461 6.69 28.02 -4.61
C ASP A 461 6.15 26.86 -3.76
N CYS A 462 7.02 26.23 -2.97
CA CYS A 462 6.64 25.13 -2.07
C CYS A 462 5.63 25.59 -1.01
N TYR A 463 5.88 26.72 -0.37
CA TYR A 463 4.97 27.30 0.61
C TYR A 463 3.62 27.68 -0.02
N THR A 464 3.64 28.24 -1.23
CA THR A 464 2.41 28.61 -1.95
C THR A 464 1.55 27.38 -2.26
N ILE A 465 2.14 26.28 -2.70
CA ILE A 465 1.44 25.03 -2.97
C ILE A 465 0.82 24.48 -1.68
N ALA A 466 1.62 24.37 -0.62
CA ALA A 466 1.16 23.85 0.66
C ALA A 466 0.10 24.75 1.34
N ALA A 467 0.28 26.06 1.28
CA ALA A 467 -0.67 27.05 1.83
C ALA A 467 -2.02 27.01 1.11
N ASN A 468 -2.02 26.88 -0.22
CA ASN A 468 -3.24 26.74 -1.01
C ASN A 468 -3.95 25.40 -0.75
N ALA A 469 -3.22 24.35 -0.35
CA ALA A 469 -3.77 23.08 0.11
C ALA A 469 -4.30 23.16 1.56
N GLY A 470 -4.25 24.33 2.21
CA GLY A 470 -4.80 24.55 3.54
C GLY A 470 -3.81 24.32 4.70
N ASN A 471 -2.52 24.07 4.43
CA ASN A 471 -1.54 23.85 5.51
C ASN A 471 -1.26 25.16 6.27
N ALA A 472 -1.62 25.22 7.56
CA ALA A 472 -1.51 26.43 8.39
C ALA A 472 -0.08 26.91 8.60
N GLU A 473 0.88 25.96 8.78
CA GLU A 473 2.32 26.28 8.92
C GLU A 473 2.85 26.94 7.63
N ALA A 474 2.49 26.37 6.47
CA ALA A 474 2.90 26.95 5.17
C ALA A 474 2.25 28.30 4.90
N GLN A 475 1.01 28.54 5.35
CA GLN A 475 0.36 29.85 5.29
C GLN A 475 1.13 30.87 6.14
N TYR A 476 1.55 30.47 7.33
CA TYR A 476 2.40 31.30 8.20
C TYR A 476 3.75 31.61 7.54
N ASP A 477 4.45 30.59 7.03
CA ASP A 477 5.75 30.75 6.36
C ASP A 477 5.63 31.65 5.13
N LEU A 478 4.57 31.49 4.34
CA LEU A 478 4.28 32.35 3.18
C LEU A 478 4.05 33.80 3.61
N GLY A 479 3.34 34.02 4.71
CA GLY A 479 3.19 35.33 5.34
C GLY A 479 4.55 35.94 5.73
N ILE A 480 5.48 35.12 6.26
CA ILE A 480 6.87 35.57 6.55
C ILE A 480 7.59 35.95 5.27
N CYS A 481 7.49 35.15 4.20
CA CYS A 481 8.12 35.47 2.90
C CYS A 481 7.66 36.82 2.37
N TYR A 482 6.38 37.11 2.36
CA TYR A 482 5.87 38.43 1.96
C TYR A 482 6.28 39.55 2.93
N ARG A 483 6.30 39.31 4.23
CA ARG A 483 6.73 40.31 5.23
C ARG A 483 8.19 40.68 5.09
N ARG A 484 9.07 39.71 4.74
CA ARG A 484 10.52 39.91 4.64
C ARG A 484 11.01 40.24 3.22
N GLY A 485 10.20 39.95 2.19
CA GLY A 485 10.62 40.04 0.79
C GLY A 485 11.54 38.87 0.39
N GLU A 486 11.36 37.69 0.97
CA GLU A 486 12.17 36.50 0.67
C GLU A 486 11.56 35.74 -0.53
N GLY A 487 12.25 35.77 -1.68
CA GLY A 487 11.80 35.17 -2.94
C GLY A 487 10.68 35.95 -3.67
N VAL A 488 10.19 37.03 -3.09
CA VAL A 488 9.10 37.89 -3.60
C VAL A 488 9.31 39.31 -3.08
N PRO A 489 8.88 40.36 -3.78
CA PRO A 489 8.89 41.72 -3.23
C PRO A 489 8.09 41.79 -1.92
N GLN A 490 8.61 42.56 -0.97
CA GLN A 490 7.95 42.77 0.32
C GLN A 490 6.53 43.34 0.13
N ASP A 491 5.55 42.69 0.78
CA ASP A 491 4.13 43.08 0.72
C ASP A 491 3.44 42.72 2.03
N PHE A 492 3.27 43.71 2.89
CA PHE A 492 2.65 43.52 4.20
C PHE A 492 1.17 43.18 4.11
N SER A 493 0.45 43.68 3.10
CA SER A 493 -0.98 43.36 2.91
C SER A 493 -1.16 41.87 2.61
N LYS A 494 -0.36 41.31 1.72
CA LYS A 494 -0.37 39.87 1.44
C LYS A 494 0.12 39.04 2.64
N ALA A 495 1.11 39.53 3.38
CA ALA A 495 1.55 38.87 4.61
C ALA A 495 0.40 38.74 5.60
N ILE A 496 -0.38 39.81 5.80
CA ILE A 496 -1.55 39.83 6.67
C ILE A 496 -2.62 38.86 6.18
N GLU A 497 -2.96 38.87 4.89
CA GLU A 497 -3.94 37.92 4.32
C GLU A 497 -3.57 36.45 4.61
N TRP A 498 -2.30 36.11 4.51
CA TRP A 498 -1.84 34.76 4.80
C TRP A 498 -1.78 34.46 6.30
N TYR A 499 -1.42 35.44 7.13
CA TYR A 499 -1.52 35.28 8.58
C TYR A 499 -2.97 35.09 9.03
N GLU A 500 -3.94 35.83 8.48
CA GLU A 500 -5.35 35.67 8.81
C GLU A 500 -5.84 34.26 8.50
N LYS A 501 -5.50 33.68 7.34
CA LYS A 501 -5.82 32.29 7.01
C LYS A 501 -5.21 31.28 8.01
N ALA A 502 -3.97 31.49 8.43
CA ALA A 502 -3.32 30.64 9.43
C ALA A 502 -3.98 30.81 10.81
N ILE A 503 -4.39 32.03 11.16
CA ILE A 503 -5.09 32.34 12.42
C ILE A 503 -6.48 31.68 12.50
N GLU A 504 -7.21 31.60 11.38
CA GLU A 504 -8.48 30.86 11.31
C GLU A 504 -8.32 29.39 11.70
N GLN A 505 -7.13 28.83 11.49
CA GLN A 505 -6.76 27.46 11.90
C GLN A 505 -6.08 27.39 13.27
N GLY A 506 -6.03 28.51 14.00
CA GLY A 506 -5.45 28.57 15.35
C GLY A 506 -3.92 28.70 15.42
N HIS A 507 -3.25 29.09 14.32
CA HIS A 507 -1.78 29.19 14.29
C HIS A 507 -1.28 30.36 15.15
N THR A 508 -0.68 30.06 16.32
CA THR A 508 -0.28 31.06 17.31
C THR A 508 0.87 31.96 16.85
N GLY A 509 1.83 31.44 16.08
CA GLY A 509 2.90 32.25 15.50
C GLY A 509 2.41 33.32 14.53
N ALA A 510 1.35 33.01 13.75
CA ALA A 510 0.72 33.97 12.87
C ALA A 510 -0.02 35.07 13.68
N MET A 511 -0.69 34.69 14.79
CA MET A 511 -1.30 35.66 15.71
C MET A 511 -0.27 36.66 16.23
N VAL A 512 0.90 36.16 16.69
CA VAL A 512 1.99 37.01 17.20
C VAL A 512 2.53 37.95 16.12
N ASN A 513 2.86 37.39 14.93
CA ASN A 513 3.41 38.21 13.85
C ASN A 513 2.43 39.28 13.34
N TYR A 514 1.15 38.95 13.25
CA TYR A 514 0.13 39.94 12.88
C TYR A 514 -0.08 40.98 13.99
N ALA A 515 -0.09 40.55 15.25
CA ALA A 515 -0.18 41.48 16.39
C ALA A 515 1.00 42.48 16.41
N ILE A 516 2.23 42.03 16.08
CA ILE A 516 3.39 42.92 15.96
C ILE A 516 3.20 43.97 14.87
N LEU A 517 2.62 43.60 13.72
CA LEU A 517 2.34 44.54 12.64
C LEU A 517 1.31 45.58 13.07
N LEU A 518 0.25 45.16 13.77
CA LEU A 518 -0.82 46.01 14.28
C LEU A 518 -0.32 46.96 15.39
N ASP A 519 0.46 46.44 16.36
CA ASP A 519 1.01 47.20 17.49
C ASP A 519 1.93 48.33 17.01
N ASN A 520 2.70 48.08 15.94
CA ASN A 520 3.66 49.04 15.41
C ASN A 520 3.14 49.83 14.17
N GLY A 521 1.96 49.56 13.67
CA GLY A 521 1.44 50.20 12.46
C GLY A 521 2.27 49.91 11.21
N ILE A 522 2.85 48.68 11.09
CA ILE A 522 3.71 48.33 9.96
C ILE A 522 2.88 47.70 8.85
N GLY A 523 2.71 48.43 7.75
CA GLY A 523 1.94 47.96 6.58
C GLY A 523 0.42 47.89 6.79
N VAL A 524 -0.05 48.32 7.96
CA VAL A 524 -1.43 48.37 8.38
C VAL A 524 -1.63 49.54 9.36
N GLU A 525 -2.83 50.08 9.47
CA GLU A 525 -3.12 51.07 10.50
C GLU A 525 -2.91 50.48 11.90
N GLN A 526 -2.28 51.24 12.79
CA GLN A 526 -2.01 50.79 14.15
C GLN A 526 -3.33 50.50 14.88
N ASP A 527 -3.47 49.29 15.42
CA ASP A 527 -4.63 48.84 16.18
C ASP A 527 -4.18 48.05 17.43
N ASN A 528 -3.96 48.76 18.48
CA ASN A 528 -3.49 48.18 19.74
C ASN A 528 -4.55 47.26 20.40
N GLN A 529 -5.85 47.50 20.11
CA GLN A 529 -6.89 46.64 20.63
C GLN A 529 -6.83 45.26 19.97
N LYS A 530 -6.80 45.22 18.64
CA LYS A 530 -6.70 43.95 17.90
C LYS A 530 -5.39 43.23 18.18
N ALA A 531 -4.27 43.99 18.34
CA ALA A 531 -3.00 43.44 18.74
C ALA A 531 -3.05 42.74 20.10
N PHE A 532 -3.64 43.40 21.10
CA PHE A 532 -3.85 42.83 22.43
C PHE A 532 -4.70 41.55 22.41
N GLU A 533 -5.80 41.54 21.67
CA GLU A 533 -6.67 40.38 21.54
C GLU A 533 -5.95 39.20 20.92
N LEU A 534 -5.11 39.42 19.89
CA LEU A 534 -4.31 38.39 19.24
C LEU A 534 -3.22 37.86 20.17
N TYR A 535 -2.49 38.74 20.85
CA TYR A 535 -1.51 38.33 21.85
C TYR A 535 -2.16 37.50 22.95
N LYS A 536 -3.32 37.94 23.47
CA LYS A 536 -4.04 37.21 24.50
C LYS A 536 -4.45 35.81 24.05
N LYS A 537 -5.04 35.67 22.85
CA LYS A 537 -5.41 34.36 22.30
C LYS A 537 -4.19 33.45 22.12
N ALA A 538 -3.09 33.99 21.61
CA ALA A 538 -1.87 33.22 21.42
C ALA A 538 -1.23 32.83 22.76
N ALA A 539 -1.25 33.72 23.76
CA ALA A 539 -0.71 33.47 25.10
C ALA A 539 -1.53 32.40 25.86
N GLU A 540 -2.85 32.46 25.78
CA GLU A 540 -3.77 31.45 26.32
C GLU A 540 -3.56 30.08 25.64
N ALA A 541 -3.17 30.07 24.36
CA ALA A 541 -2.77 28.87 23.61
C ALA A 541 -1.29 28.51 23.83
N ASP A 542 -0.69 28.96 24.91
CA ASP A 542 0.64 28.60 25.41
C ASP A 542 1.82 29.03 24.51
N ASN A 543 1.63 30.07 23.69
CA ASN A 543 2.74 30.68 22.95
C ASN A 543 3.58 31.61 23.85
N TYR A 544 4.83 31.26 24.08
CA TYR A 544 5.71 31.99 25.00
C TYR A 544 6.05 33.42 24.55
N GLN A 545 6.14 33.66 23.23
CA GLN A 545 6.37 35.01 22.69
C GLN A 545 5.16 35.92 22.94
N ALA A 546 3.96 35.37 22.74
CA ALA A 546 2.72 36.10 23.07
C ALA A 546 2.58 36.35 24.56
N GLN A 547 2.95 35.37 25.41
CA GLN A 547 2.96 35.53 26.87
C GLN A 547 3.89 36.65 27.28
N PHE A 548 5.10 36.74 26.70
CA PHE A 548 6.02 37.86 26.93
C PHE A 548 5.40 39.20 26.49
N CYS A 549 4.90 39.30 25.24
CA CYS A 549 4.32 40.55 24.72
C CYS A 549 3.13 41.03 25.56
N LEU A 550 2.26 40.10 25.99
CA LEU A 550 1.11 40.40 26.82
C LEU A 550 1.55 40.85 28.23
N GLY A 551 2.56 40.21 28.81
CA GLY A 551 3.18 40.61 30.06
C GLY A 551 3.79 42.03 30.00
N ASP A 552 4.47 42.34 28.89
CA ASP A 552 5.04 43.67 28.65
C ASP A 552 3.95 44.75 28.48
N MET A 553 2.84 44.44 27.82
CA MET A 553 1.70 45.35 27.73
C MET A 553 1.13 45.73 29.12
N TYR A 554 0.97 44.75 30.02
CA TYR A 554 0.56 44.98 31.38
C TYR A 554 1.63 45.70 32.21
N PHE A 555 2.90 45.35 32.01
CA PHE A 555 4.04 45.95 32.72
C PHE A 555 4.17 47.44 32.39
N GLN A 556 4.04 47.82 31.14
CA GLN A 556 4.17 49.20 30.67
C GLN A 556 2.86 50.01 30.76
N GLY A 557 1.72 49.34 30.91
CA GLY A 557 0.39 49.99 30.82
C GLY A 557 0.04 50.42 29.39
N ARG A 558 0.51 49.70 28.39
CA ARG A 558 0.20 49.96 26.96
C ARG A 558 -1.16 49.36 26.60
N TYR A 559 -2.08 50.17 26.13
CA TYR A 559 -3.48 49.82 25.80
C TYR A 559 -4.33 49.38 27.01
N VAL A 560 -3.78 48.68 27.96
CA VAL A 560 -4.40 48.26 29.23
C VAL A 560 -3.83 49.07 30.40
N SER A 561 -4.58 49.20 31.51
CA SER A 561 -4.03 49.79 32.73
C SER A 561 -2.82 49.00 33.22
N GLN A 562 -1.77 49.70 33.66
CA GLN A 562 -0.59 49.04 34.21
C GLN A 562 -0.98 48.11 35.36
N ASP A 563 -0.58 46.86 35.26
CA ASP A 563 -0.81 45.82 36.27
C ASP A 563 0.38 44.90 36.37
N TYR A 564 1.22 45.14 37.32
CA TYR A 564 2.45 44.33 37.54
C TYR A 564 2.12 42.89 37.98
N THR A 565 0.97 42.66 38.62
CA THR A 565 0.57 41.33 39.06
C THR A 565 0.21 40.46 37.86
N GLU A 566 -0.59 41.00 36.95
CA GLU A 566 -0.87 40.29 35.66
C GLU A 566 0.40 40.17 34.81
N ALA A 567 1.28 41.19 34.77
CA ALA A 567 2.55 41.11 34.05
C ALA A 567 3.41 39.93 34.55
N ILE A 568 3.59 39.81 35.89
CA ILE A 568 4.36 38.71 36.51
C ILE A 568 3.76 37.34 36.15
N LYS A 569 2.46 37.22 36.14
CA LYS A 569 1.79 35.95 35.76
C LYS A 569 2.19 35.52 34.37
N TRP A 570 2.10 36.40 33.37
CA TRP A 570 2.45 36.11 32.00
C TRP A 570 3.94 35.91 31.78
N PHE A 571 4.80 36.77 32.40
CA PHE A 571 6.24 36.57 32.37
C PHE A 571 6.66 35.25 33.01
N SER A 572 5.99 34.81 34.09
CA SER A 572 6.30 33.54 34.75
C SER A 572 6.00 32.34 33.83
N LEU A 573 4.92 32.38 33.05
CA LEU A 573 4.61 31.34 32.09
C LEU A 573 5.63 31.27 30.95
N ALA A 574 6.03 32.40 30.38
CA ALA A 574 7.05 32.48 29.35
C ALA A 574 8.44 32.08 29.89
N ALA A 575 8.78 32.50 31.11
CA ALA A 575 10.03 32.13 31.75
C ALA A 575 10.19 30.63 32.00
N GLN A 576 9.11 29.92 32.34
CA GLN A 576 9.12 28.45 32.45
C GLN A 576 9.49 27.76 31.14
N LYS A 577 9.30 28.42 30.01
CA LYS A 577 9.70 27.95 28.69
C LYS A 577 11.11 28.39 28.29
N GLY A 578 11.80 29.06 29.18
CA GLY A 578 13.16 29.51 28.95
C GLY A 578 13.27 30.80 28.14
N GLU A 579 12.21 31.62 28.10
CA GLU A 579 12.23 32.89 27.38
C GLU A 579 13.02 33.93 28.19
N PRO A 580 14.20 34.39 27.68
CA PRO A 580 15.16 35.16 28.52
C PRO A 580 14.67 36.58 28.83
N ASP A 581 13.93 37.24 27.96
CA ASP A 581 13.35 38.54 28.21
C ASP A 581 12.37 38.51 29.40
N SER A 582 11.51 37.47 29.42
CA SER A 582 10.56 37.28 30.51
C SER A 582 11.23 37.02 31.84
N ILE A 583 12.32 36.21 31.85
CA ILE A 583 13.13 35.96 33.04
C ILE A 583 13.74 37.27 33.52
N PHE A 584 14.27 38.10 32.63
CA PHE A 584 14.85 39.41 32.95
C PHE A 584 13.81 40.37 33.53
N HIS A 585 12.62 40.47 32.97
CA HIS A 585 11.55 41.33 33.48
C HIS A 585 11.03 40.85 34.86
N LEU A 586 10.95 39.54 35.07
CA LEU A 586 10.67 38.99 36.40
C LEU A 586 11.75 39.39 37.41
N ALA A 587 13.04 39.38 37.02
CA ALA A 587 14.12 39.82 37.87
C ALA A 587 13.96 41.30 38.30
N ILE A 588 13.54 42.15 37.35
CA ILE A 588 13.23 43.57 37.65
C ILE A 588 12.05 43.67 38.63
N CYS A 589 10.97 42.90 38.41
CA CYS A 589 9.83 42.92 39.31
C CYS A 589 10.23 42.55 40.75
N TYR A 590 11.05 41.53 40.94
CA TYR A 590 11.54 41.14 42.27
C TYR A 590 12.54 42.15 42.84
N ALA A 591 13.40 42.77 42.02
CA ALA A 591 14.36 43.74 42.47
C ALA A 591 13.71 45.01 43.01
N ASP A 592 12.67 45.48 42.35
CA ASP A 592 11.99 46.75 42.65
C ASP A 592 10.71 46.59 43.47
N GLY A 593 10.24 45.34 43.67
CA GLY A 593 8.98 45.06 44.39
C GLY A 593 7.74 45.44 43.58
N LEU A 594 7.79 45.30 42.25
CA LEU A 594 6.69 45.64 41.36
C LEU A 594 5.68 44.46 41.28
N GLY A 595 4.50 44.60 41.85
CA GLY A 595 3.48 43.57 41.87
C GLY A 595 3.79 42.32 42.69
N VAL A 596 4.93 42.29 43.37
CA VAL A 596 5.42 41.21 44.24
C VAL A 596 6.25 41.79 45.36
N GLU A 597 6.38 41.09 46.47
CA GLU A 597 7.30 41.50 47.56
C GLU A 597 8.74 41.55 47.05
N ARG A 598 9.44 42.61 47.42
CA ARG A 598 10.81 42.82 46.98
C ARG A 598 11.73 41.73 47.53
N ASP A 599 12.38 41.01 46.60
CA ASP A 599 13.34 39.95 46.90
C ASP A 599 14.58 40.05 46.00
N ILE A 600 15.61 40.71 46.53
CA ILE A 600 16.88 40.92 45.82
C ILE A 600 17.62 39.60 45.56
N HIS A 601 17.47 38.61 46.45
CA HIS A 601 18.12 37.32 46.24
C HIS A 601 17.50 36.54 45.05
N GLN A 602 16.17 36.53 44.97
CA GLN A 602 15.46 35.94 43.84
C GLN A 602 15.74 36.74 42.56
N ALA A 603 15.79 38.06 42.61
CA ALA A 603 16.14 38.91 41.46
C ALA A 603 17.52 38.55 40.89
N ILE A 604 18.54 38.41 41.75
CA ILE A 604 19.89 38.03 41.31
C ILE A 604 19.90 36.66 40.66
N LYS A 605 19.20 35.66 41.23
CA LYS A 605 19.06 34.33 40.60
C LYS A 605 18.48 34.41 39.20
N LEU A 606 17.42 35.19 39.01
CA LEU A 606 16.76 35.36 37.70
C LEU A 606 17.66 36.13 36.72
N PHE A 607 18.40 37.18 37.16
CA PHE A 607 19.36 37.83 36.27
C PHE A 607 20.45 36.87 35.78
N TYR A 608 20.98 36.01 36.65
CA TYR A 608 21.91 34.98 36.19
C TYR A 608 21.28 33.94 35.29
N ALA A 609 20.05 33.54 35.57
CA ALA A 609 19.32 32.60 34.66
C ALA A 609 19.14 33.19 33.26
N ALA A 610 18.79 34.48 33.15
CA ALA A 610 18.68 35.15 31.85
C ALA A 610 20.06 35.31 31.18
N ALA A 611 21.10 35.63 31.96
CA ALA A 611 22.47 35.79 31.47
C ALA A 611 23.06 34.45 30.97
N ASP A 612 22.80 33.34 31.67
CA ASP A 612 23.23 31.99 31.27
C ASP A 612 22.57 31.54 29.96
N LEU A 613 21.41 32.12 29.62
CA LEU A 613 20.75 31.98 28.32
C LEU A 613 21.28 32.96 27.25
N GLY A 614 22.30 33.76 27.60
CA GLY A 614 22.96 34.70 26.70
C GLY A 614 22.25 36.07 26.57
N TRP A 615 21.30 36.40 27.47
CA TRP A 615 20.58 37.66 27.39
C TRP A 615 21.46 38.85 27.79
N GLN A 616 21.80 39.67 26.81
CA GLN A 616 22.77 40.76 26.97
C GLN A 616 22.39 41.79 28.05
N PRO A 617 21.11 42.25 28.14
CA PRO A 617 20.70 43.19 29.21
C PRO A 617 20.95 42.64 30.62
N ALA A 618 20.72 41.33 30.85
CA ALA A 618 21.00 40.71 32.15
C ALA A 618 22.50 40.68 32.45
N ILE A 619 23.34 40.35 31.47
CA ILE A 619 24.79 40.36 31.58
C ILE A 619 25.28 41.77 31.94
N GLU A 620 24.74 42.83 31.33
CA GLU A 620 25.07 44.22 31.60
C GLU A 620 24.69 44.64 33.04
N VAL A 621 23.48 44.29 33.48
CA VAL A 621 23.02 44.56 34.86
C VAL A 621 23.92 43.89 35.88
N ILE A 622 24.29 42.62 35.69
CA ILE A 622 25.20 41.88 36.58
C ILE A 622 26.54 42.57 36.64
N ASN A 623 27.12 42.95 35.52
CA ASN A 623 28.44 43.56 35.44
C ASN A 623 28.46 44.99 36.04
N GLN A 624 27.47 45.81 35.71
CA GLN A 624 27.36 47.20 36.21
C GLN A 624 27.19 47.26 37.74
N ASN A 625 26.36 46.37 38.28
CA ASN A 625 26.07 46.32 39.71
C ASN A 625 26.97 45.34 40.46
N ARG A 626 27.93 44.68 39.81
CA ARG A 626 28.86 43.71 40.43
C ARG A 626 28.10 42.66 41.26
N LEU A 627 27.00 42.15 40.76
CA LEU A 627 26.17 41.23 41.52
C LEU A 627 26.93 39.92 41.79
N PRO A 628 26.88 39.38 43.02
CA PRO A 628 27.51 38.10 43.32
C PRO A 628 26.71 36.97 42.68
N ARG A 629 27.40 35.93 42.15
CA ARG A 629 26.71 34.75 41.63
C ARG A 629 26.07 34.00 42.80
N PRO A 630 24.78 33.71 42.76
CA PRO A 630 24.13 32.94 43.81
C PRO A 630 24.68 31.50 43.83
N GLU A 631 24.80 30.92 45.05
CA GLU A 631 25.25 29.55 45.29
C GLU A 631 24.24 28.52 44.69
#